data_1326da4452bbf0c08bc1b165cbf4dbc8
#
_entry.id   1326da4452bbf0c08bc1b165cbf4dbc8
#
_cell.length_a   1.000
_cell.length_b   1.000
_cell.length_c   1.000
_cell.angle_alpha   90.00
_cell.angle_beta   90.00
_cell.angle_gamma   90.00
#
_symmetry.space_group_name_H-M   'P 1'
#
loop_
_entity.id
_entity.type
_entity.pdbx_description
1 polymer ?
#
loop_
_entity_poly.entity_id
_entity_poly.type
_entity_poly.pdbx_seq_one_letter_code
_entity_poly.pdbx_strand_id
1 'polypeptide(L)'
;MSAAAGEAMVAVLPASPASAKRARDMTTERCRAWGVDALSEDAALVVTELVANAVRHAGTDVRLRIIPLDRGLRLEVADASTRPLRPRLGDELAEGGRGLVLVDALSTRYGVEADATGKRVWVEMYER
;
A
#
# COMPACT_ATOMS: atom_id res chain seq x y z
N MET A 1 1.62 24.22 10.33
CA MET A 1 0.44 23.34 10.41
C MET A 1 0.82 21.95 9.98
N SER A 2 0.33 20.96 10.67
CA SER A 2 0.65 19.58 10.37
C SER A 2 -0.09 19.09 9.13
N ALA A 3 0.60 18.34 8.28
CA ALA A 3 -0.02 17.66 7.15
C ALA A 3 -1.07 16.65 7.58
N ALA A 4 -0.99 16.20 8.84
CA ALA A 4 -1.94 15.23 9.38
C ALA A 4 -3.33 15.82 9.61
N ALA A 5 -3.53 17.10 9.28
CA ALA A 5 -4.86 17.70 9.37
C ALA A 5 -5.87 17.11 8.38
N GLY A 6 -5.41 16.46 7.33
CA GLY A 6 -6.30 15.83 6.36
C GLY A 6 -6.93 14.55 6.91
N GLU A 7 -8.04 14.16 6.32
CA GLU A 7 -8.70 12.91 6.68
C GLU A 7 -8.15 11.75 5.88
N ALA A 8 -8.12 10.58 6.50
CA ALA A 8 -7.75 9.36 5.82
C ALA A 8 -8.73 9.07 4.68
N MET A 9 -8.22 8.59 3.57
CA MET A 9 -9.03 8.14 2.45
C MET A 9 -9.14 6.63 2.50
N VAL A 10 -10.35 6.12 2.31
CA VAL A 10 -10.61 4.69 2.31
C VAL A 10 -11.33 4.32 1.00
N ALA A 11 -10.87 3.26 0.36
CA ALA A 11 -11.51 2.77 -0.85
C ALA A 11 -11.54 1.25 -0.84
N VAL A 12 -12.63 0.68 -1.37
CA VAL A 12 -12.71 -0.76 -1.62
C VAL A 12 -12.57 -0.94 -3.13
N LEU A 13 -11.57 -1.70 -3.51
CA LEU A 13 -11.23 -1.91 -4.91
C LEU A 13 -11.51 -3.36 -5.29
N PRO A 14 -12.13 -3.60 -6.45
CA PRO A 14 -12.39 -4.98 -6.88
C PRO A 14 -11.10 -5.75 -7.15
N ALA A 15 -11.18 -7.06 -7.12
CA ALA A 15 -10.06 -7.95 -7.44
C ALA A 15 -9.83 -7.95 -8.96
N SER A 16 -9.34 -6.84 -9.47
CA SER A 16 -9.16 -6.60 -10.90
C SER A 16 -7.82 -5.90 -11.12
N PRO A 17 -7.14 -6.19 -12.24
CA PRO A 17 -5.88 -5.50 -12.56
C PRO A 17 -6.01 -3.98 -12.62
N ALA A 18 -7.18 -3.46 -13.00
CA ALA A 18 -7.41 -2.02 -13.07
C ALA A 18 -7.34 -1.35 -11.70
N SER A 19 -7.49 -2.11 -10.61
CA SER A 19 -7.47 -1.55 -9.28
C SER A 19 -6.10 -1.00 -8.87
N ALA A 20 -5.02 -1.59 -9.39
CA ALA A 20 -3.67 -1.08 -9.11
C ALA A 20 -3.51 0.33 -9.68
N LYS A 21 -4.01 0.58 -10.88
CA LYS A 21 -3.95 1.91 -11.48
C LYS A 21 -4.80 2.91 -10.71
N ARG A 22 -6.00 2.52 -10.29
CA ARG A 22 -6.85 3.38 -9.47
C ARG A 22 -6.16 3.74 -8.16
N ALA A 23 -5.58 2.76 -7.51
CA ALA A 23 -4.87 3.01 -6.25
C ALA A 23 -3.72 3.98 -6.45
N ARG A 24 -2.98 3.84 -7.55
CA ARG A 24 -1.90 4.77 -7.88
C ARG A 24 -2.42 6.19 -8.05
N ASP A 25 -3.48 6.36 -8.83
CA ASP A 25 -4.03 7.69 -9.09
C ASP A 25 -4.54 8.33 -7.81
N MET A 26 -5.21 7.56 -6.96
CA MET A 26 -5.70 8.06 -5.67
C MET A 26 -4.55 8.47 -4.75
N THR A 27 -3.49 7.71 -4.75
CA THR A 27 -2.33 7.98 -3.90
C THR A 27 -1.61 9.25 -4.35
N THR A 28 -1.40 9.43 -5.64
CA THR A 28 -0.72 10.63 -6.14
C THR A 28 -1.56 11.87 -5.88
N GLU A 29 -2.89 11.75 -6.01
CA GLU A 29 -3.78 12.86 -5.70
C GLU A 29 -3.70 13.25 -4.21
N ARG A 30 -3.65 12.26 -3.31
CA ARG A 30 -3.51 12.56 -1.88
C ARG A 30 -2.17 13.18 -1.55
N CYS A 31 -1.11 12.73 -2.18
CA CYS A 31 0.20 13.35 -1.98
C CYS A 31 0.16 14.83 -2.35
N ARG A 32 -0.51 15.16 -3.44
CA ARG A 32 -0.67 16.56 -3.84
C ARG A 32 -1.52 17.33 -2.83
N ALA A 33 -2.66 16.76 -2.46
CA ALA A 33 -3.59 17.41 -1.55
C ALA A 33 -2.97 17.69 -0.18
N TRP A 34 -2.08 16.81 0.28
CA TRP A 34 -1.48 16.92 1.60
C TRP A 34 -0.10 17.59 1.59
N GLY A 35 0.33 18.07 0.41
CA GLY A 35 1.59 18.81 0.33
C GLY A 35 2.84 17.94 0.47
N VAL A 36 2.74 16.66 0.15
CA VAL A 36 3.88 15.75 0.19
C VAL A 36 4.21 15.23 -1.21
N ASP A 37 4.23 16.14 -2.18
CA ASP A 37 4.50 15.79 -3.58
C ASP A 37 5.82 15.06 -3.76
N ALA A 38 6.80 15.33 -2.92
CA ALA A 38 8.09 14.66 -3.01
C ALA A 38 7.99 13.15 -2.82
N LEU A 39 6.93 12.68 -2.16
CA LEU A 39 6.71 11.24 -1.96
C LEU A 39 5.86 10.60 -3.06
N SER A 40 5.29 11.40 -3.95
CA SER A 40 4.26 10.94 -4.89
C SER A 40 4.72 9.77 -5.75
N GLU A 41 5.91 9.88 -6.32
CA GLU A 41 6.42 8.86 -7.23
C GLU A 41 6.68 7.54 -6.51
N ASP A 42 7.35 7.60 -5.37
CA ASP A 42 7.65 6.41 -4.58
C ASP A 42 6.37 5.78 -4.01
N ALA A 43 5.47 6.61 -3.51
CA ALA A 43 4.21 6.11 -2.96
C ALA A 43 3.35 5.45 -4.04
N ALA A 44 3.33 6.02 -5.24
CA ALA A 44 2.61 5.44 -6.37
C ALA A 44 3.17 4.07 -6.72
N LEU A 45 4.49 3.94 -6.74
CA LEU A 45 5.13 2.68 -7.07
C LEU A 45 4.82 1.62 -6.00
N VAL A 46 4.94 1.98 -4.73
CA VAL A 46 4.67 1.06 -3.64
C VAL A 46 3.22 0.60 -3.64
N VAL A 47 2.26 1.53 -3.73
CA VAL A 47 0.85 1.15 -3.67
C VAL A 47 0.45 0.29 -4.87
N THR A 48 1.00 0.57 -6.04
CA THR A 48 0.74 -0.22 -7.23
C THR A 48 1.12 -1.68 -7.01
N GLU A 49 2.32 -1.91 -6.46
CA GLU A 49 2.80 -3.26 -6.19
C GLU A 49 1.99 -3.96 -5.12
N LEU A 50 1.65 -3.26 -4.04
CA LEU A 50 0.88 -3.85 -2.95
C LEU A 50 -0.52 -4.26 -3.41
N VAL A 51 -1.19 -3.41 -4.18
CA VAL A 51 -2.53 -3.71 -4.68
C VAL A 51 -2.47 -4.83 -5.72
N ALA A 52 -1.51 -4.79 -6.63
CA ALA A 52 -1.35 -5.85 -7.63
C ALA A 52 -1.12 -7.22 -6.96
N ASN A 53 -0.29 -7.25 -5.91
CA ASN A 53 -0.05 -8.48 -5.16
C ASN A 53 -1.33 -8.97 -4.47
N ALA A 54 -2.07 -8.07 -3.83
CA ALA A 54 -3.30 -8.44 -3.15
C ALA A 54 -4.33 -9.00 -4.13
N VAL A 55 -4.50 -8.36 -5.28
CA VAL A 55 -5.42 -8.82 -6.32
C VAL A 55 -5.03 -10.22 -6.81
N ARG A 56 -3.73 -10.42 -7.04
CA ARG A 56 -3.24 -11.70 -7.58
C ARG A 56 -3.38 -12.84 -6.58
N HIS A 57 -3.13 -12.57 -5.31
CA HIS A 57 -3.08 -13.63 -4.31
C HIS A 57 -4.39 -13.85 -3.58
N ALA A 58 -5.19 -12.81 -3.38
CA ALA A 58 -6.39 -12.95 -2.56
C ALA A 58 -7.62 -13.36 -3.35
N GLY A 59 -7.78 -12.84 -4.56
CA GLY A 59 -9.00 -13.06 -5.34
C GLY A 59 -10.24 -12.43 -4.72
N THR A 60 -10.06 -11.52 -3.76
CA THR A 60 -11.14 -10.81 -3.09
C THR A 60 -10.96 -9.32 -3.27
N ASP A 61 -11.98 -8.55 -2.87
CA ASP A 61 -11.85 -7.10 -2.86
C ASP A 61 -10.69 -6.69 -1.96
N VAL A 62 -10.06 -5.60 -2.32
CA VAL A 62 -8.91 -5.04 -1.62
C VAL A 62 -9.33 -3.73 -0.98
N ARG A 63 -9.00 -3.55 0.29
CA ARG A 63 -9.24 -2.29 0.97
C ARG A 63 -7.96 -1.48 1.03
N LEU A 64 -8.05 -0.25 0.54
CA LEU A 64 -6.94 0.68 0.55
C LEU A 64 -7.26 1.81 1.51
N ARG A 65 -6.33 2.11 2.42
CA ARG A 65 -6.40 3.32 3.24
C ARG A 65 -5.16 4.14 2.99
N ILE A 66 -5.35 5.44 2.79
CA ILE A 66 -4.27 6.40 2.63
C ILE A 66 -4.43 7.40 3.76
N ILE A 67 -3.46 7.43 4.67
CA ILE A 67 -3.57 8.16 5.92
C ILE A 67 -2.52 9.26 5.95
N PRO A 68 -2.92 10.53 6.20
CA PRO A 68 -1.93 11.60 6.28
C PRO A 68 -1.15 11.51 7.60
N LEU A 69 0.14 11.69 7.49
CA LEU A 69 1.05 11.79 8.64
C LEU A 69 1.74 13.14 8.58
N ASP A 70 2.36 13.54 9.67
CA ASP A 70 3.13 14.78 9.67
C ASP A 70 4.33 14.61 8.73
N ARG A 71 4.32 15.35 7.62
CA ARG A 71 5.36 15.31 6.58
C ARG A 71 5.47 13.94 5.90
N GLY A 72 4.38 13.20 5.84
CA GLY A 72 4.40 11.88 5.26
C GLY A 72 3.03 11.31 5.02
N LEU A 73 3.00 10.02 4.74
CA LEU A 73 1.75 9.29 4.59
C LEU A 73 1.93 7.83 4.98
N ARG A 74 0.81 7.21 5.32
CA ARG A 74 0.75 5.77 5.57
C ARG A 74 -0.21 5.15 4.58
N LEU A 75 0.22 4.07 3.97
CA LEU A 75 -0.59 3.27 3.06
C LEU A 75 -0.92 1.96 3.76
N GLU A 76 -2.18 1.53 3.66
CA GLU A 76 -2.58 0.21 4.16
C GLU A 76 -3.35 -0.49 3.06
N VAL A 77 -2.94 -1.70 2.75
CA VAL A 77 -3.60 -2.53 1.75
C VAL A 77 -4.01 -3.83 2.44
N ALA A 78 -5.31 -4.07 2.52
CA ALA A 78 -5.86 -5.22 3.22
C ALA A 78 -6.71 -6.07 2.29
N ASP A 79 -6.66 -7.38 2.47
CA ASP A 79 -7.51 -8.31 1.75
C ASP A 79 -8.03 -9.36 2.73
N ALA A 80 -8.99 -10.16 2.27
CA ALA A 80 -9.64 -11.18 3.10
C ALA A 80 -9.01 -12.56 2.97
N SER A 81 -7.82 -12.65 2.35
CA SER A 81 -7.15 -13.92 2.21
C SER A 81 -6.73 -14.46 3.58
N THR A 82 -7.13 -15.70 3.87
CA THR A 82 -6.72 -16.38 5.08
C THR A 82 -5.58 -17.36 4.83
N ARG A 83 -4.99 -17.31 3.64
CA ARG A 83 -3.83 -18.14 3.35
C ARG A 83 -2.70 -17.75 4.28
N PRO A 84 -1.93 -18.72 4.77
CA PRO A 84 -0.79 -18.41 5.61
C PRO A 84 0.14 -17.43 4.90
N LEU A 85 0.61 -16.42 5.62
CA LEU A 85 1.62 -15.53 5.11
C LEU A 85 2.89 -16.31 4.92
N ARG A 86 3.52 -16.09 3.79
CA ARG A 86 4.84 -16.62 3.55
C ARG A 86 5.82 -15.50 3.84
N PRO A 87 6.50 -15.55 4.97
CA PRO A 87 7.37 -14.45 5.38
C PRO A 87 8.70 -14.40 4.62
N ARG A 88 8.94 -15.32 3.72
CA ARG A 88 10.22 -15.38 3.03
C ARG A 88 10.18 -14.51 1.79
N LEU A 89 11.08 -13.53 1.75
CA LEU A 89 11.25 -12.68 0.59
C LEU A 89 11.53 -13.48 -0.68
N GLY A 90 12.23 -14.59 -0.56
CA GLY A 90 12.53 -15.42 -1.70
C GLY A 90 11.31 -15.94 -2.42
N ASP A 91 10.26 -16.28 -1.69
CA ASP A 91 9.02 -16.76 -2.30
C ASP A 91 8.35 -15.66 -3.10
N GLU A 92 8.31 -14.44 -2.56
CA GLU A 92 7.76 -13.31 -3.26
C GLU A 92 8.54 -13.00 -4.54
N LEU A 93 9.85 -13.06 -4.48
CA LEU A 93 10.71 -12.83 -5.63
C LEU A 93 10.53 -13.92 -6.67
N ALA A 94 10.42 -15.18 -6.25
CA ALA A 94 10.24 -16.31 -7.14
C ALA A 94 8.93 -16.24 -7.91
N GLU A 95 7.92 -15.63 -7.31
CA GLU A 95 6.60 -15.45 -7.96
C GLU A 95 6.56 -14.19 -8.81
N GLY A 96 7.68 -13.52 -8.99
CA GLY A 96 7.74 -12.28 -9.76
C GLY A 96 7.27 -11.07 -8.99
N GLY A 97 6.95 -11.25 -7.70
CA GLY A 97 6.54 -10.14 -6.86
C GLY A 97 7.73 -9.31 -6.43
N ARG A 98 7.69 -8.03 -6.73
CA ARG A 98 8.75 -7.09 -6.33
C ARG A 98 8.32 -6.23 -5.17
N GLY A 99 7.09 -6.45 -4.68
CA GLY A 99 6.48 -5.58 -3.69
C GLY A 99 7.31 -5.41 -2.44
N LEU A 100 7.76 -6.51 -1.84
CA LEU A 100 8.51 -6.41 -0.59
C LEU A 100 9.89 -5.79 -0.79
N VAL A 101 10.52 -6.02 -1.93
CA VAL A 101 11.81 -5.38 -2.23
C VAL A 101 11.63 -3.87 -2.37
N LEU A 102 10.60 -3.44 -3.11
CA LEU A 102 10.31 -2.02 -3.28
C LEU A 102 9.89 -1.39 -1.97
N VAL A 103 9.05 -2.07 -1.20
CA VAL A 103 8.61 -1.58 0.10
C VAL A 103 9.80 -1.33 1.01
N ASP A 104 10.71 -2.30 1.09
CA ASP A 104 11.89 -2.17 1.92
C ASP A 104 12.76 -0.99 1.48
N ALA A 105 12.92 -0.82 0.17
CA ALA A 105 13.80 0.21 -0.39
C ALA A 105 13.22 1.61 -0.24
N LEU A 106 11.89 1.76 -0.36
CA LEU A 106 11.25 3.07 -0.48
C LEU A 106 10.51 3.54 0.75
N SER A 107 10.26 2.64 1.71
CA SER A 107 9.52 3.01 2.92
C SER A 107 10.45 3.38 4.06
N THR A 108 9.94 4.20 4.97
CA THR A 108 10.63 4.48 6.23
C THR A 108 10.40 3.32 7.19
N ARG A 109 9.16 2.84 7.25
CA ARG A 109 8.80 1.66 8.05
C ARG A 109 7.69 0.91 7.33
N TYR A 110 7.60 -0.39 7.56
CA TYR A 110 6.50 -1.18 7.05
C TYR A 110 6.28 -2.42 7.92
N GLY A 111 5.13 -3.04 7.74
CA GLY A 111 4.81 -4.27 8.44
C GLY A 111 3.72 -5.04 7.73
N VAL A 112 3.59 -6.30 8.11
CA VAL A 112 2.56 -7.19 7.59
C VAL A 112 1.86 -7.81 8.78
N GLU A 113 0.53 -7.74 8.78
CA GLU A 113 -0.31 -8.31 9.83
C GLU A 113 -1.29 -9.29 9.20
N ALA A 114 -1.49 -10.41 9.86
CA ALA A 114 -2.43 -11.41 9.40
C ALA A 114 -3.20 -11.98 10.58
N ASP A 115 -4.49 -12.25 10.37
CA ASP A 115 -5.32 -12.89 11.37
C ASP A 115 -6.38 -13.77 10.66
N ALA A 116 -7.39 -14.21 11.41
CA ALA A 116 -8.40 -15.08 10.88
C ALA A 116 -9.28 -14.41 9.82
N THR A 117 -9.28 -13.09 9.73
CA THR A 117 -10.14 -12.33 8.81
C THR A 117 -9.42 -11.89 7.55
N GLY A 118 -8.11 -12.02 7.50
CA GLY A 118 -7.33 -11.63 6.33
C GLY A 118 -5.95 -11.13 6.69
N LYS A 119 -5.37 -10.38 5.76
CA LYS A 119 -4.04 -9.80 5.98
C LYS A 119 -4.00 -8.35 5.56
N ARG A 120 -3.07 -7.60 6.12
CA ARG A 120 -2.87 -6.20 5.84
C ARG A 120 -1.39 -5.91 5.77
N VAL A 121 -0.99 -5.21 4.70
CA VAL A 121 0.35 -4.66 4.58
C VAL A 121 0.24 -3.15 4.80
N TRP A 122 1.09 -2.60 5.66
CA TRP A 122 1.12 -1.15 5.87
C TRP A 122 2.52 -0.61 5.63
N VAL A 123 2.58 0.62 5.15
CA VAL A 123 3.83 1.29 4.79
C VAL A 123 3.76 2.74 5.25
N GLU A 124 4.80 3.23 5.89
CA GLU A 124 4.92 4.64 6.24
C GLU A 124 6.09 5.25 5.51
N MET A 125 5.85 6.41 4.92
CA MET A 125 6.83 7.15 4.15
C MET A 125 6.84 8.59 4.61
N TYR A 126 8.03 9.14 4.81
CA TYR A 126 8.19 10.53 5.27
C TYR A 126 9.12 11.28 4.35
N GLU A 127 8.84 12.57 4.17
CA GLU A 127 9.76 13.46 3.48
C GLU A 127 11.02 13.62 4.31
N ARG A 128 12.11 13.73 3.61
CA ARG A 128 13.41 13.94 4.25
C ARG A 128 13.67 15.42 4.53
#